data_0e2e0cca8acb98cdd5b58259ad1ddf1d
#
_entry.id   0e2e0cca8acb98cdd5b58259ad1ddf1d
#
_cell.length_a   1.000
_cell.length_b   1.000
_cell.length_c   1.000
_cell.angle_alpha   90.00
_cell.angle_beta   90.00
_cell.angle_gamma   90.00
#
_symmetry.space_group_name_H-M   'P 1'
#
loop_
_entity.id
_entity.type
_entity.pdbx_description
1 polymer ?
#
loop_
_entity_poly.entity_id
_entity_poly.type
_entity_poly.pdbx_seq_one_letter_code
_entity_poly.pdbx_strand_id
1 'polypeptide(L)'
;MIIRSDENIALQPEIDRRRTFAIISHPDAGKTTLTEKFLLYGGAIQMAGQVRAKGEARRTRSDFMQMEKDRGISVSASAMSFEYDNYWFNLVDTPGHSDFSEDTYRTLTAVDAAVMVIDGAKGVESQTQKLFEVCRMRDMPILTFCNKMDRESRDTFDIIDEIQENLAIDVTPASWPIGVGREFMGCYDMLNDRLELMDRADRNVVAKSIKISGLDDPKLAELVPENLLEKFLEEIEMAQELMPKFDHQSFMDGTMTPIWFG
;
A
#
# COMPACT_ATOMS: atom_id res chain seq x y z
N MET A 1 18.19 -28.56 17.34
CA MET A 1 19.10 -27.77 18.19
C MET A 1 18.21 -27.05 19.18
N ILE A 2 18.19 -27.46 20.46
CA ILE A 2 17.36 -26.83 21.50
C ILE A 2 18.13 -25.57 21.94
N ILE A 3 17.63 -24.40 21.54
CA ILE A 3 18.16 -23.10 21.99
C ILE A 3 17.85 -23.00 23.49
N ARG A 4 18.85 -22.71 24.31
CA ARG A 4 18.68 -22.58 25.77
C ARG A 4 17.74 -21.43 26.10
N SER A 5 16.96 -21.51 27.17
CA SER A 5 15.96 -20.53 27.59
C SER A 5 16.50 -19.09 27.68
N ASP A 6 17.74 -18.92 28.12
CA ASP A 6 18.38 -17.61 28.29
C ASP A 6 18.77 -16.96 26.95
N GLU A 7 19.12 -17.76 25.95
CA GLU A 7 19.39 -17.27 24.57
C GLU A 7 18.09 -16.82 23.87
N ASN A 8 16.97 -17.47 24.15
CA ASN A 8 15.66 -17.05 23.63
C ASN A 8 15.22 -15.68 24.15
N ILE A 9 15.46 -15.40 25.46
CA ILE A 9 15.14 -14.11 26.08
C ILE A 9 15.99 -13.00 25.45
N ALA A 10 17.26 -13.25 25.15
CA ALA A 10 18.14 -12.26 24.50
C ALA A 10 17.77 -11.97 23.04
N LEU A 11 17.09 -12.90 22.34
CA LEU A 11 16.67 -12.75 20.96
C LEU A 11 15.28 -12.12 20.81
N GLN A 12 14.47 -12.11 21.88
CA GLN A 12 13.08 -11.63 21.83
C GLN A 12 12.96 -10.20 21.29
N PRO A 13 13.76 -9.19 21.70
CA PRO A 13 13.69 -7.85 21.14
C PRO A 13 13.96 -7.79 19.64
N GLU A 14 14.86 -8.65 19.13
CA GLU A 14 15.15 -8.74 17.70
C GLU A 14 14.03 -9.42 16.92
N ILE A 15 13.31 -10.35 17.52
CA ILE A 15 12.12 -10.97 16.92
C ILE A 15 10.98 -9.95 16.90
N ASP A 16 10.74 -9.26 18.00
CA ASP A 16 9.63 -8.32 18.17
C ASP A 16 9.72 -7.11 17.23
N ARG A 17 10.91 -6.75 16.75
CA ARG A 17 11.11 -5.68 15.79
C ARG A 17 10.96 -6.11 14.32
N ARG A 18 10.87 -7.41 14.02
CA ARG A 18 10.77 -7.91 12.64
C ARG A 18 9.34 -7.90 12.12
N ARG A 19 9.19 -7.48 10.89
CA ARG A 19 7.91 -7.48 10.16
C ARG A 19 8.15 -8.05 8.77
N THR A 20 7.47 -9.14 8.45
CA THR A 20 7.59 -9.78 7.13
C THR A 20 6.26 -9.65 6.41
N PHE A 21 6.26 -9.04 5.24
CA PHE A 21 5.04 -8.82 4.47
C PHE A 21 5.27 -9.02 2.98
N ALA A 22 4.20 -9.32 2.27
CA ALA A 22 4.19 -9.41 0.82
C ALA A 22 3.32 -8.30 0.21
N ILE A 23 3.57 -7.97 -1.06
CA ILE A 23 2.68 -7.11 -1.84
C ILE A 23 1.91 -7.99 -2.83
N ILE A 24 0.59 -7.92 -2.79
CA ILE A 24 -0.31 -8.61 -3.71
C ILE A 24 -1.05 -7.59 -4.58
N SER A 25 -1.18 -7.88 -5.87
CA SER A 25 -1.88 -6.99 -6.80
C SER A 25 -2.14 -7.66 -8.14
N HIS A 26 -3.03 -7.10 -8.92
CA HIS A 26 -3.07 -7.35 -10.36
C HIS A 26 -1.82 -6.78 -11.06
N PRO A 27 -1.35 -7.34 -12.19
CA PRO A 27 -0.33 -6.73 -13.02
C PRO A 27 -0.65 -5.26 -13.33
N ASP A 28 0.37 -4.41 -13.35
CA ASP A 28 0.27 -2.97 -13.63
C ASP A 28 -0.48 -2.11 -12.59
N ALA A 29 -0.98 -2.67 -11.48
CA ALA A 29 -1.56 -1.89 -10.39
C ALA A 29 -0.54 -0.97 -9.68
N GLY A 30 0.76 -1.20 -9.90
CA GLY A 30 1.84 -0.38 -9.33
C GLY A 30 2.69 -1.07 -8.26
N LYS A 31 2.59 -2.42 -8.15
CA LYS A 31 3.34 -3.21 -7.18
C LYS A 31 4.84 -2.89 -7.18
N THR A 32 5.50 -2.98 -8.31
CA THR A 32 6.95 -2.73 -8.42
C THR A 32 7.32 -1.29 -8.03
N THR A 33 6.48 -0.32 -8.40
CA THR A 33 6.69 1.08 -8.02
C THR A 33 6.59 1.27 -6.50
N LEU A 34 5.61 0.64 -5.87
CA LEU A 34 5.43 0.69 -4.43
C LEU A 34 6.60 -0.01 -3.70
N THR A 35 7.02 -1.18 -4.19
CA THR A 35 8.21 -1.90 -3.70
C THR A 35 9.45 -0.98 -3.70
N GLU A 36 9.70 -0.31 -4.81
CA GLU A 36 10.83 0.62 -4.91
C GLU A 36 10.72 1.81 -3.96
N LYS A 37 9.51 2.34 -3.76
CA LYS A 37 9.27 3.41 -2.79
C LYS A 37 9.56 2.95 -1.35
N PHE A 38 9.12 1.77 -0.95
CA PHE A 38 9.47 1.22 0.36
C PHE A 38 10.98 1.09 0.55
N LEU A 39 11.68 0.56 -0.44
CA LEU A 39 13.15 0.41 -0.39
C LEU A 39 13.88 1.77 -0.37
N LEU A 40 13.35 2.76 -1.07
CA LEU A 40 13.91 4.11 -1.10
C LEU A 40 13.74 4.79 0.26
N TYR A 41 12.53 4.79 0.82
CA TYR A 41 12.25 5.39 2.12
C TYR A 41 12.93 4.64 3.28
N GLY A 42 13.08 3.32 3.15
CA GLY A 42 13.86 2.50 4.06
C GLY A 42 15.38 2.63 3.88
N GLY A 43 15.86 3.48 2.95
CA GLY A 43 17.28 3.70 2.71
C GLY A 43 18.03 2.51 2.10
N ALA A 44 17.33 1.45 1.69
CA ALA A 44 17.93 0.26 1.07
C ALA A 44 18.42 0.53 -0.37
N ILE A 45 17.82 1.51 -1.05
CA ILE A 45 18.26 2.02 -2.34
C ILE A 45 18.40 3.55 -2.30
N GLN A 46 19.31 4.10 -3.07
CA GLN A 46 19.55 5.55 -3.11
C GLN A 46 18.68 6.29 -4.12
N MET A 47 18.12 5.58 -5.07
CA MET A 47 17.31 6.15 -6.14
C MET A 47 16.34 5.10 -6.67
N ALA A 48 15.04 5.42 -6.72
CA ALA A 48 14.06 4.59 -7.39
C ALA A 48 14.33 4.59 -8.91
N GLY A 49 14.27 3.42 -9.54
CA GLY A 49 14.28 3.34 -11.00
C GLY A 49 12.92 3.78 -11.51
N GLN A 50 12.89 4.62 -12.53
CA GLN A 50 11.64 4.85 -13.25
C GLN A 50 11.30 3.58 -14.04
N VAL A 51 10.19 2.94 -13.73
CA VAL A 51 9.66 1.76 -14.45
C VAL A 51 9.33 2.09 -15.93
N ARG A 52 9.48 3.34 -16.33
CA ARG A 52 9.25 3.83 -17.69
C ARG A 52 10.54 4.23 -18.36
N ALA A 53 11.13 3.33 -19.14
CA ALA A 53 11.85 3.72 -20.34
C ALA A 53 11.95 2.57 -21.34
N LYS A 54 11.31 2.72 -22.46
CA LYS A 54 11.73 2.09 -23.72
C LYS A 54 13.15 2.55 -24.04
N GLY A 55 14.10 1.63 -23.99
CA GLY A 55 15.49 1.88 -24.37
C GLY A 55 16.41 2.13 -23.17
N GLU A 56 17.39 1.27 -22.99
CA GLU A 56 18.58 1.34 -22.09
C GLU A 56 18.39 1.89 -20.67
N ALA A 57 17.26 1.63 -20.06
CA ALA A 57 16.90 2.26 -18.83
C ALA A 57 17.07 1.38 -17.62
N ARG A 58 17.43 2.03 -16.57
CA ARG A 58 17.57 1.55 -15.20
C ARG A 58 16.39 0.64 -14.83
N ARG A 59 16.70 -0.64 -14.70
CA ARG A 59 15.77 -1.70 -14.33
C ARG A 59 15.58 -1.69 -12.82
N THR A 60 14.40 -2.05 -12.37
CA THR A 60 14.08 -2.17 -10.95
C THR A 60 15.06 -3.13 -10.28
N ARG A 61 15.43 -2.85 -9.04
CA ARG A 61 16.39 -3.69 -8.31
C ARG A 61 15.77 -5.03 -7.89
N SER A 62 14.45 -5.15 -7.93
CA SER A 62 13.70 -6.37 -7.68
C SER A 62 13.75 -7.37 -8.86
N ASP A 63 14.04 -6.91 -10.09
CA ASP A 63 14.05 -7.75 -11.29
C ASP A 63 15.47 -8.26 -11.57
N PHE A 64 15.86 -9.34 -10.91
CA PHE A 64 17.23 -9.87 -10.97
C PHE A 64 17.47 -10.84 -12.11
N MET A 65 16.45 -11.56 -12.55
CA MET A 65 16.59 -12.57 -13.60
C MET A 65 16.51 -11.97 -15.00
N GLN A 66 17.25 -12.55 -15.95
CA GLN A 66 17.21 -12.10 -17.35
C GLN A 66 15.81 -12.18 -17.97
N MET A 67 15.04 -13.22 -17.60
CA MET A 67 13.67 -13.40 -18.06
C MET A 67 12.73 -12.31 -17.55
N GLU A 68 12.90 -11.85 -16.31
CA GLU A 68 12.18 -10.72 -15.74
C GLU A 68 12.52 -9.42 -16.47
N LYS A 69 13.82 -9.25 -16.75
CA LYS A 69 14.33 -8.08 -17.49
C LYS A 69 13.79 -8.02 -18.92
N ASP A 70 13.69 -9.13 -19.60
CA ASP A 70 13.25 -9.20 -21.00
C ASP A 70 11.72 -9.01 -21.10
N ARG A 71 10.96 -9.46 -20.12
CA ARG A 71 9.50 -9.32 -20.07
C ARG A 71 9.02 -8.06 -19.33
N GLY A 72 9.88 -7.43 -18.52
CA GLY A 72 9.52 -6.30 -17.67
C GLY A 72 8.59 -6.65 -16.51
N ILE A 73 8.63 -7.91 -16.07
CA ILE A 73 7.80 -8.48 -14.99
C ILE A 73 8.65 -9.30 -14.03
N SER A 74 8.30 -9.31 -12.76
CA SER A 74 8.90 -10.19 -11.76
C SER A 74 8.37 -11.61 -11.94
N VAL A 75 9.27 -12.57 -12.12
CA VAL A 75 8.96 -14.00 -12.39
C VAL A 75 9.14 -14.84 -11.14
N SER A 76 10.07 -14.46 -10.27
CA SER A 76 10.37 -15.16 -9.01
C SER A 76 10.17 -14.27 -7.79
N ALA A 77 9.80 -14.88 -6.68
CA ALA A 77 9.75 -14.17 -5.40
C ALA A 77 11.16 -13.75 -4.97
N SER A 78 11.33 -12.50 -4.58
CA SER A 78 12.57 -11.98 -4.01
C SER A 78 12.31 -11.37 -2.65
N ALA A 79 13.19 -11.67 -1.68
CA ALA A 79 13.11 -11.07 -0.35
C ALA A 79 14.08 -9.88 -0.27
N MET A 80 13.57 -8.75 0.16
CA MET A 80 14.31 -7.51 0.33
C MET A 80 14.12 -7.01 1.76
N SER A 81 15.19 -6.57 2.41
CA SER A 81 15.13 -6.13 3.79
C SER A 81 15.57 -4.68 3.92
N PHE A 82 14.91 -3.94 4.81
CA PHE A 82 15.27 -2.57 5.16
C PHE A 82 14.88 -2.26 6.60
N GLU A 83 15.50 -1.24 7.16
CA GLU A 83 15.18 -0.75 8.49
C GLU A 83 14.44 0.59 8.38
N TYR A 84 13.34 0.73 9.12
CA TYR A 84 12.58 1.97 9.21
C TYR A 84 11.95 2.08 10.60
N ASP A 85 12.08 3.22 11.24
CA ASP A 85 11.53 3.53 12.56
C ASP A 85 11.82 2.43 13.62
N ASN A 86 13.06 1.95 13.70
CA ASN A 86 13.54 0.86 14.57
C ASN A 86 12.94 -0.53 14.28
N TYR A 87 12.10 -0.68 13.26
CA TYR A 87 11.64 -1.98 12.80
C TYR A 87 12.49 -2.50 11.65
N TRP A 88 12.66 -3.82 11.60
CA TRP A 88 13.30 -4.51 10.51
C TRP A 88 12.25 -5.14 9.61
N PHE A 89 12.06 -4.55 8.45
CA PHE A 89 11.10 -5.03 7.47
C PHE A 89 11.73 -6.00 6.49
N ASN A 90 11.02 -7.11 6.26
CA ASN A 90 11.30 -8.05 5.17
C ASN A 90 10.13 -7.98 4.18
N LEU A 91 10.37 -7.36 3.06
CA LEU A 91 9.43 -7.31 1.96
C LEU A 91 9.68 -8.48 1.04
N VAL A 92 8.66 -9.30 0.82
CA VAL A 92 8.71 -10.41 -0.13
C VAL A 92 7.90 -10.00 -1.36
N ASP A 93 8.58 -9.72 -2.45
CA ASP A 93 7.95 -9.38 -3.72
C ASP A 93 7.40 -10.64 -4.37
N THR A 94 6.09 -10.66 -4.64
CA THR A 94 5.41 -11.79 -5.26
C THR A 94 5.35 -11.62 -6.76
N PRO A 95 5.49 -12.69 -7.57
CA PRO A 95 5.26 -12.63 -9.00
C PRO A 95 3.85 -12.10 -9.30
N GLY A 96 3.74 -11.03 -10.09
CA GLY A 96 2.45 -10.42 -10.45
C GLY A 96 1.69 -11.13 -11.57
N HIS A 97 2.29 -12.13 -12.21
CA HIS A 97 1.70 -12.77 -13.40
C HIS A 97 0.91 -14.03 -13.02
N SER A 98 -0.21 -14.27 -13.70
CA SER A 98 -1.09 -15.44 -13.48
C SER A 98 -0.41 -16.79 -13.65
N ASP A 99 0.68 -16.85 -14.44
CA ASP A 99 1.41 -18.07 -14.74
C ASP A 99 2.28 -18.59 -13.58
N PHE A 100 2.50 -17.77 -12.54
CA PHE A 100 3.37 -18.07 -11.39
C PHE A 100 2.62 -18.24 -10.07
N SER A 101 1.37 -18.64 -10.13
CA SER A 101 0.48 -18.72 -8.95
C SER A 101 1.02 -19.63 -7.84
N GLU A 102 1.70 -20.75 -8.16
CA GLU A 102 2.23 -21.67 -7.16
C GLU A 102 3.36 -21.03 -6.31
N ASP A 103 4.27 -20.29 -6.93
CA ASP A 103 5.34 -19.58 -6.21
C ASP A 103 4.77 -18.45 -5.37
N THR A 104 3.71 -17.81 -5.84
CA THR A 104 3.00 -16.80 -5.05
C THR A 104 2.34 -17.41 -3.82
N TYR A 105 1.70 -18.57 -3.94
CA TYR A 105 1.15 -19.31 -2.82
C TYR A 105 2.21 -19.64 -1.77
N ARG A 106 3.34 -20.18 -2.20
CA ARG A 106 4.47 -20.52 -1.32
C ARG A 106 5.00 -19.27 -0.61
N THR A 107 5.12 -18.17 -1.33
CA THR A 107 5.57 -16.89 -0.78
C THR A 107 4.63 -16.38 0.30
N LEU A 108 3.31 -16.39 0.04
CA LEU A 108 2.32 -15.96 1.02
C LEU A 108 2.26 -16.86 2.25
N THR A 109 2.79 -18.09 2.20
CA THR A 109 2.91 -18.92 3.41
C THR A 109 4.05 -18.50 4.35
N ALA A 110 4.96 -17.67 3.89
CA ALA A 110 6.16 -17.26 4.63
C ALA A 110 6.07 -15.83 5.19
N VAL A 111 4.92 -15.15 5.03
CA VAL A 111 4.74 -13.76 5.48
C VAL A 111 3.65 -13.64 6.54
N ASP A 112 3.72 -12.57 7.34
CA ASP A 112 2.83 -12.31 8.46
C ASP A 112 1.65 -11.41 8.07
N ALA A 113 1.80 -10.64 7.00
CA ALA A 113 0.79 -9.69 6.50
C ALA A 113 0.93 -9.48 4.99
N ALA A 114 -0.09 -8.93 4.36
CA ALA A 114 -0.03 -8.52 2.95
C ALA A 114 -0.41 -7.04 2.76
N VAL A 115 0.20 -6.41 1.77
CA VAL A 115 -0.23 -5.12 1.24
C VAL A 115 -0.91 -5.39 -0.10
N MET A 116 -2.21 -5.19 -0.15
CA MET A 116 -3.01 -5.31 -1.37
C MET A 116 -3.02 -3.99 -2.12
N VAL A 117 -2.54 -3.99 -3.37
CA VAL A 117 -2.52 -2.79 -4.22
C VAL A 117 -3.61 -2.88 -5.27
N ILE A 118 -4.47 -1.87 -5.28
CA ILE A 118 -5.60 -1.73 -6.20
C ILE A 118 -5.34 -0.51 -7.10
N ASP A 119 -5.66 -0.62 -8.38
CA ASP A 119 -5.63 0.50 -9.33
C ASP A 119 -6.94 1.29 -9.20
N GLY A 120 -6.88 2.58 -8.86
CA GLY A 120 -8.05 3.42 -8.63
C GLY A 120 -8.99 3.55 -9.84
N ALA A 121 -8.49 3.34 -11.05
CA ALA A 121 -9.32 3.35 -12.26
C ALA A 121 -10.01 2.00 -12.53
N LYS A 122 -9.35 0.88 -12.15
CA LYS A 122 -9.80 -0.48 -12.50
C LYS A 122 -10.54 -1.19 -11.37
N GLY A 123 -10.29 -0.81 -10.11
CA GLY A 123 -10.88 -1.46 -8.95
C GLY A 123 -10.29 -2.85 -8.67
N VAL A 124 -11.11 -3.77 -8.18
CA VAL A 124 -10.72 -5.13 -7.80
C VAL A 124 -10.67 -6.02 -9.03
N GLU A 125 -9.47 -6.30 -9.51
CA GLU A 125 -9.24 -7.17 -10.67
C GLU A 125 -9.09 -8.65 -10.26
N SER A 126 -9.35 -9.57 -11.18
CA SER A 126 -9.44 -11.01 -10.93
C SER A 126 -8.20 -11.63 -10.27
N GLN A 127 -7.00 -11.13 -10.57
CA GLN A 127 -5.77 -11.62 -9.95
C GLN A 127 -5.67 -11.18 -8.49
N THR A 128 -6.06 -9.94 -8.19
CA THR A 128 -6.11 -9.42 -6.82
C THR A 128 -7.06 -10.25 -5.97
N GLN A 129 -8.25 -10.57 -6.50
CA GLN A 129 -9.24 -11.41 -5.81
C GLN A 129 -8.68 -12.80 -5.48
N LYS A 130 -8.04 -13.48 -6.45
CA LYS A 130 -7.42 -14.78 -6.21
C LYS A 130 -6.35 -14.76 -5.12
N LEU A 131 -5.50 -13.73 -5.12
CA LEU A 131 -4.44 -13.57 -4.13
C LEU A 131 -5.02 -13.23 -2.74
N PHE A 132 -6.08 -12.42 -2.71
CA PHE A 132 -6.83 -12.13 -1.50
C PHE A 132 -7.43 -13.40 -0.88
N GLU A 133 -8.05 -14.28 -1.68
CA GLU A 133 -8.60 -15.56 -1.20
C GLU A 133 -7.53 -16.42 -0.52
N VAL A 134 -6.30 -16.41 -1.04
CA VAL A 134 -5.17 -17.11 -0.41
C VAL A 134 -4.84 -16.54 0.96
N CYS A 135 -4.78 -15.22 1.07
CA CYS A 135 -4.52 -14.55 2.35
C CYS A 135 -5.65 -14.84 3.34
N ARG A 136 -6.91 -14.79 2.89
CA ARG A 136 -8.09 -15.06 3.70
C ARG A 136 -8.14 -16.47 4.28
N MET A 137 -7.71 -17.49 3.50
CA MET A 137 -7.64 -18.88 3.99
C MET A 137 -6.71 -19.05 5.20
N ARG A 138 -5.94 -18.04 5.53
CA ARG A 138 -4.94 -18.02 6.60
C ARG A 138 -5.20 -16.96 7.66
N ASP A 139 -6.35 -16.31 7.60
CA ASP A 139 -6.70 -15.18 8.45
C ASP A 139 -5.59 -14.12 8.49
N MET A 140 -4.95 -13.87 7.32
CA MET A 140 -3.80 -12.99 7.20
C MET A 140 -4.25 -11.53 7.24
N PRO A 141 -3.66 -10.68 8.08
CA PRO A 141 -3.92 -9.24 8.07
C PRO A 141 -3.55 -8.60 6.72
N ILE A 142 -4.46 -7.79 6.18
CA ILE A 142 -4.29 -7.13 4.88
C ILE A 142 -4.42 -5.63 5.05
N LEU A 143 -3.43 -4.89 4.53
CA LEU A 143 -3.48 -3.44 4.34
C LEU A 143 -3.79 -3.17 2.87
N THR A 144 -4.74 -2.30 2.60
CA THR A 144 -5.11 -1.95 1.22
C THR A 144 -4.52 -0.60 0.82
N PHE A 145 -3.94 -0.52 -0.37
CA PHE A 145 -3.46 0.71 -0.97
C PHE A 145 -4.10 0.91 -2.34
N CYS A 146 -4.96 1.92 -2.46
CA CYS A 146 -5.56 2.34 -3.71
C CYS A 146 -4.63 3.33 -4.41
N ASN A 147 -4.01 2.89 -5.49
CA ASN A 147 -2.94 3.57 -6.21
C ASN A 147 -3.47 4.29 -7.46
N LYS A 148 -2.74 5.28 -7.93
CA LYS A 148 -2.98 6.04 -9.14
C LYS A 148 -4.19 6.98 -9.06
N MET A 149 -4.45 7.54 -7.90
CA MET A 149 -5.49 8.55 -7.70
C MET A 149 -5.22 9.84 -8.50
N ASP A 150 -3.99 10.03 -8.98
CA ASP A 150 -3.56 11.14 -9.85
C ASP A 150 -4.01 10.98 -11.33
N ARG A 151 -4.64 9.87 -11.67
CA ARG A 151 -5.19 9.58 -13.01
C ARG A 151 -6.71 9.61 -13.01
N GLU A 152 -7.34 9.28 -14.14
CA GLU A 152 -8.79 9.05 -14.21
C GLU A 152 -9.11 7.86 -13.27
N SER A 153 -9.46 8.17 -12.05
CA SER A 153 -9.84 7.22 -11.03
C SER A 153 -11.36 7.24 -10.87
N ARG A 154 -11.91 6.15 -10.37
CA ARG A 154 -13.31 6.05 -9.97
C ARG A 154 -13.53 6.86 -8.69
N ASP A 155 -14.80 7.06 -8.34
CA ASP A 155 -15.17 7.66 -7.06
C ASP A 155 -14.64 6.82 -5.89
N THR A 156 -14.24 7.50 -4.81
CA THR A 156 -13.60 6.85 -3.64
C THR A 156 -14.54 5.88 -2.95
N PHE A 157 -15.83 6.25 -2.81
CA PHE A 157 -16.85 5.38 -2.21
C PHE A 157 -17.13 4.16 -3.09
N ASP A 158 -17.24 4.34 -4.42
CA ASP A 158 -17.42 3.22 -5.36
C ASP A 158 -16.30 2.19 -5.26
N ILE A 159 -15.06 2.64 -5.06
CA ILE A 159 -13.92 1.74 -4.89
C ILE A 159 -14.03 0.97 -3.57
N ILE A 160 -14.40 1.64 -2.49
CA ILE A 160 -14.56 1.01 -1.17
C ILE A 160 -15.70 0.00 -1.20
N ASP A 161 -16.85 0.36 -1.77
CA ASP A 161 -18.01 -0.53 -1.89
C ASP A 161 -17.66 -1.77 -2.71
N GLU A 162 -16.94 -1.60 -3.83
CA GLU A 162 -16.49 -2.73 -4.64
C GLU A 162 -15.55 -3.67 -3.86
N ILE A 163 -14.63 -3.14 -3.05
CA ILE A 163 -13.74 -3.95 -2.20
C ILE A 163 -14.58 -4.75 -1.20
N GLN A 164 -15.53 -4.10 -0.52
CA GLN A 164 -16.40 -4.74 0.46
C GLN A 164 -17.25 -5.83 -0.18
N GLU A 165 -17.88 -5.56 -1.32
CA GLU A 165 -18.74 -6.50 -2.02
C GLU A 165 -17.96 -7.69 -2.61
N ASN A 166 -16.87 -7.43 -3.34
CA ASN A 166 -16.14 -8.47 -4.06
C ASN A 166 -15.27 -9.32 -3.16
N LEU A 167 -14.77 -8.76 -2.06
CA LEU A 167 -13.86 -9.45 -1.16
C LEU A 167 -14.52 -9.86 0.16
N ALA A 168 -15.73 -9.38 0.44
CA ALA A 168 -16.43 -9.60 1.70
C ALA A 168 -15.56 -9.33 2.93
N ILE A 169 -14.95 -8.15 2.95
CA ILE A 169 -14.09 -7.65 4.02
C ILE A 169 -14.52 -6.23 4.40
N ASP A 170 -14.53 -5.92 5.69
CA ASP A 170 -14.78 -4.56 6.15
C ASP A 170 -13.64 -3.63 5.78
N VAL A 171 -13.96 -2.45 5.25
CA VAL A 171 -12.98 -1.43 4.88
C VAL A 171 -13.08 -0.23 5.80
N THR A 172 -11.95 0.19 6.37
CA THR A 172 -11.85 1.41 7.18
C THR A 172 -10.85 2.37 6.55
N PRO A 173 -11.22 3.63 6.24
CA PRO A 173 -10.29 4.57 5.64
C PRO A 173 -9.22 5.02 6.65
N ALA A 174 -7.97 4.84 6.28
CA ALA A 174 -6.81 5.35 7.02
C ALA A 174 -6.28 6.65 6.42
N SER A 175 -6.55 6.91 5.14
CA SER A 175 -6.38 8.21 4.50
C SER A 175 -7.54 8.51 3.58
N TRP A 176 -7.71 9.78 3.20
CA TRP A 176 -8.73 10.22 2.24
C TRP A 176 -8.10 11.12 1.17
N PRO A 177 -8.40 10.91 -0.12
CA PRO A 177 -7.82 11.71 -1.20
C PRO A 177 -8.42 13.12 -1.23
N ILE A 178 -7.60 14.12 -1.51
CA ILE A 178 -8.01 15.50 -1.76
C ILE A 178 -8.04 15.71 -3.28
N GLY A 179 -9.23 15.62 -3.85
CA GLY A 179 -9.43 15.55 -5.29
C GLY A 179 -8.99 14.22 -5.90
N VAL A 180 -9.31 14.02 -7.17
CA VAL A 180 -8.96 12.82 -7.95
C VAL A 180 -8.52 13.22 -9.36
N GLY A 181 -7.76 12.38 -10.03
CA GLY A 181 -7.30 12.63 -11.39
C GLY A 181 -6.39 13.85 -11.47
N ARG A 182 -6.73 14.79 -12.34
CA ARG A 182 -5.94 16.01 -12.55
C ARG A 182 -5.98 16.96 -11.36
N GLU A 183 -7.02 16.86 -10.54
CA GLU A 183 -7.23 17.68 -9.35
C GLU A 183 -6.63 17.04 -8.09
N PHE A 184 -6.08 15.84 -8.18
CA PHE A 184 -5.45 15.16 -7.05
C PHE A 184 -4.31 15.98 -6.50
N MET A 185 -4.44 16.40 -5.24
CA MET A 185 -3.46 17.22 -4.53
C MET A 185 -2.64 16.42 -3.52
N GLY A 186 -3.10 15.24 -3.15
CA GLY A 186 -2.55 14.42 -2.09
C GLY A 186 -3.64 13.81 -1.23
N CYS A 187 -3.30 13.43 -0.01
CA CYS A 187 -4.24 12.78 0.91
C CYS A 187 -4.23 13.43 2.29
N TYR A 188 -5.33 13.30 2.98
CA TYR A 188 -5.41 13.52 4.42
C TYR A 188 -5.21 12.18 5.14
N ASP A 189 -4.19 12.10 5.98
CA ASP A 189 -3.94 10.96 6.88
C ASP A 189 -4.89 11.09 8.08
N MET A 190 -5.91 10.24 8.10
CA MET A 190 -6.96 10.25 9.12
C MET A 190 -6.48 9.71 10.47
N LEU A 191 -5.36 8.97 10.49
CA LEU A 191 -4.81 8.38 11.71
C LEU A 191 -3.94 9.37 12.50
N ASN A 192 -3.30 10.32 11.79
CA ASN A 192 -2.30 11.22 12.38
C ASN A 192 -2.63 12.71 12.23
N ASP A 193 -3.78 13.05 11.68
CA ASP A 193 -4.20 14.43 11.38
C ASP A 193 -3.14 15.18 10.56
N ARG A 194 -2.82 14.64 9.37
CA ARG A 194 -1.80 15.21 8.49
C ARG A 194 -2.30 15.35 7.07
N LEU A 195 -1.87 16.44 6.44
CA LEU A 195 -1.99 16.61 4.99
C LEU A 195 -0.69 16.14 4.32
N GLU A 196 -0.80 15.14 3.50
CA GLU A 196 0.28 14.63 2.65
C GLU A 196 0.08 15.18 1.23
N LEU A 197 0.58 16.40 1.00
CA LEU A 197 0.39 17.09 -0.27
C LEU A 197 1.48 16.72 -1.27
N MET A 198 1.10 16.54 -2.53
CA MET A 198 2.02 16.24 -3.63
C MET A 198 2.75 17.51 -4.11
N ASP A 199 3.98 17.35 -4.58
CA ASP A 199 4.69 18.44 -5.25
C ASP A 199 4.04 18.75 -6.59
N ARG A 200 3.77 20.04 -6.86
CA ARG A 200 3.20 20.48 -8.15
C ARG A 200 4.16 20.30 -9.31
N ALA A 201 5.46 20.34 -9.05
CA ALA A 201 6.50 20.18 -10.07
C ALA A 201 6.87 18.70 -10.31
N ASP A 202 6.82 17.88 -9.27
CA ASP A 202 7.04 16.43 -9.35
C ASP A 202 6.00 15.68 -8.51
N ARG A 203 4.91 15.28 -9.14
CA ARG A 203 3.81 14.53 -8.51
C ARG A 203 4.19 13.17 -7.94
N ASN A 204 5.43 12.72 -8.13
CA ASN A 204 5.92 11.48 -7.54
C ASN A 204 6.54 11.70 -6.14
N VAL A 205 6.56 12.92 -5.68
CA VAL A 205 7.17 13.30 -4.40
C VAL A 205 6.13 13.96 -3.52
N VAL A 206 6.01 13.49 -2.27
CA VAL A 206 5.26 14.20 -1.23
C VAL A 206 6.06 15.45 -0.89
N ALA A 207 5.55 16.62 -1.27
CA ALA A 207 6.24 17.87 -1.06
C ALA A 207 6.24 18.28 0.41
N LYS A 208 5.13 18.02 1.10
CA LYS A 208 4.92 18.45 2.48
C LYS A 208 4.01 17.48 3.20
N SER A 209 4.49 17.01 4.36
CA SER A 209 3.66 16.44 5.40
C SER A 209 3.36 17.54 6.41
N ILE A 210 2.11 17.97 6.50
CA ILE A 210 1.71 19.12 7.31
C ILE A 210 0.76 18.63 8.39
N LYS A 211 1.19 18.72 9.64
CA LYS A 211 0.33 18.40 10.78
C LYS A 211 -0.74 19.49 10.94
N ILE A 212 -1.98 19.06 11.08
CA ILE A 212 -3.16 19.90 11.36
C ILE A 212 -3.80 19.49 12.68
N SER A 213 -4.71 20.29 13.18
CA SER A 213 -5.43 20.05 14.46
C SER A 213 -6.85 19.53 14.24
N GLY A 214 -7.06 18.73 13.18
CA GLY A 214 -8.36 18.23 12.77
C GLY A 214 -8.93 18.96 11.55
N LEU A 215 -10.15 18.61 11.18
CA LEU A 215 -10.80 19.12 9.95
C LEU A 215 -11.20 20.60 10.02
N ASP A 216 -11.25 21.18 11.22
CA ASP A 216 -11.55 22.61 11.44
C ASP A 216 -10.27 23.49 11.40
N ASP A 217 -9.09 22.92 11.14
CA ASP A 217 -7.85 23.68 11.11
C ASP A 217 -7.87 24.69 9.94
N PRO A 218 -7.69 26.01 10.21
CA PRO A 218 -7.71 27.04 9.15
C PRO A 218 -6.66 26.83 8.06
N LYS A 219 -5.61 26.05 8.33
CA LYS A 219 -4.61 25.67 7.31
C LYS A 219 -5.23 24.90 6.15
N LEU A 220 -6.32 24.15 6.36
CA LEU A 220 -7.02 23.47 5.27
C LEU A 220 -7.50 24.46 4.22
N ALA A 221 -8.14 25.55 4.64
CA ALA A 221 -8.61 26.60 3.74
C ALA A 221 -7.47 27.41 3.08
N GLU A 222 -6.29 27.44 3.69
CA GLU A 222 -5.12 28.10 3.10
C GLU A 222 -4.43 27.24 2.04
N LEU A 223 -4.50 25.90 2.16
CA LEU A 223 -3.72 24.95 1.38
C LEU A 223 -4.55 24.28 0.27
N VAL A 224 -5.84 24.09 0.50
CA VAL A 224 -6.76 23.40 -0.43
C VAL A 224 -7.70 24.41 -1.07
N PRO A 225 -7.87 24.42 -2.40
CA PRO A 225 -8.84 25.27 -3.08
C PRO A 225 -10.27 25.03 -2.57
N GLU A 226 -11.06 26.11 -2.45
CA GLU A 226 -12.39 26.11 -1.84
C GLU A 226 -13.32 25.01 -2.41
N ASN A 227 -13.37 24.87 -3.73
CA ASN A 227 -14.19 23.85 -4.40
C ASN A 227 -13.79 22.41 -4.06
N LEU A 228 -12.50 22.16 -3.83
CA LEU A 228 -12.02 20.83 -3.43
C LEU A 228 -12.18 20.63 -1.93
N LEU A 229 -12.05 21.70 -1.14
CA LEU A 229 -12.18 21.64 0.31
C LEU A 229 -13.62 21.30 0.72
N GLU A 230 -14.62 21.95 0.13
CA GLU A 230 -16.03 21.66 0.42
C GLU A 230 -16.34 20.18 0.16
N LYS A 231 -16.02 19.70 -1.05
CA LYS A 231 -16.23 18.29 -1.42
C LYS A 231 -15.50 17.33 -0.48
N PHE A 232 -14.22 17.62 -0.18
CA PHE A 232 -13.40 16.80 0.71
C PHE A 232 -13.98 16.70 2.12
N LEU A 233 -14.46 17.81 2.70
CA LEU A 233 -15.07 17.81 4.03
C LEU A 233 -16.37 17.03 4.06
N GLU A 234 -17.24 17.19 3.05
CA GLU A 234 -18.47 16.41 2.92
C GLU A 234 -18.18 14.90 2.82
N GLU A 235 -17.21 14.51 1.98
CA GLU A 235 -16.83 13.12 1.82
C GLU A 235 -16.26 12.50 3.09
N ILE A 236 -15.43 13.22 3.84
CA ILE A 236 -14.88 12.72 5.12
C ILE A 236 -15.96 12.58 6.18
N GLU A 237 -16.88 13.53 6.30
CA GLU A 237 -18.00 13.45 7.23
C GLU A 237 -18.83 12.19 6.93
N MET A 238 -19.19 11.98 5.68
CA MET A 238 -19.88 10.75 5.24
C MET A 238 -19.08 9.48 5.55
N ALA A 239 -17.78 9.48 5.27
CA ALA A 239 -16.93 8.32 5.54
C ALA A 239 -16.85 7.99 7.04
N GLN A 240 -16.76 9.01 7.90
CA GLN A 240 -16.73 8.83 9.36
C GLN A 240 -18.06 8.33 9.94
N GLU A 241 -19.19 8.65 9.30
CA GLU A 241 -20.52 8.20 9.71
C GLU A 241 -20.85 6.79 9.22
N LEU A 242 -20.49 6.48 7.98
CA LEU A 242 -20.92 5.26 7.30
C LEU A 242 -19.95 4.08 7.45
N MET A 243 -18.66 4.37 7.59
CA MET A 243 -17.65 3.31 7.60
C MET A 243 -17.27 2.85 9.00
N PRO A 244 -16.93 1.56 9.16
CA PRO A 244 -16.50 1.04 10.44
C PRO A 244 -15.22 1.72 10.90
N LYS A 245 -15.09 1.97 12.20
CA LYS A 245 -13.84 2.41 12.79
C LYS A 245 -12.85 1.25 12.80
N PHE A 246 -11.55 1.59 12.70
CA PHE A 246 -10.50 0.59 12.77
C PHE A 246 -10.59 -0.20 14.08
N ASP A 247 -10.69 -1.53 13.94
CA ASP A 247 -10.60 -2.48 15.04
C ASP A 247 -9.39 -3.40 14.85
N HIS A 248 -8.48 -3.34 15.80
CA HIS A 248 -7.22 -4.09 15.72
C HIS A 248 -7.46 -5.61 15.68
N GLN A 249 -8.46 -6.13 16.41
CA GLN A 249 -8.72 -7.57 16.40
C GLN A 249 -9.27 -8.02 15.05
N SER A 250 -10.24 -7.31 14.51
CA SER A 250 -10.80 -7.59 13.18
C SER A 250 -9.74 -7.51 12.07
N PHE A 251 -8.79 -6.57 12.19
CA PHE A 251 -7.64 -6.50 11.29
C PHE A 251 -6.74 -7.72 11.42
N MET A 252 -6.40 -8.14 12.65
CA MET A 252 -5.55 -9.32 12.89
C MET A 252 -6.23 -10.63 12.45
N ASP A 253 -7.56 -10.70 12.52
CA ASP A 253 -8.35 -11.84 12.08
C ASP A 253 -8.63 -11.84 10.56
N GLY A 254 -8.09 -10.86 9.83
CA GLY A 254 -8.25 -10.74 8.38
C GLY A 254 -9.68 -10.41 7.92
N THR A 255 -10.53 -9.89 8.81
CA THR A 255 -11.92 -9.50 8.50
C THR A 255 -12.09 -8.02 8.22
N MET A 256 -11.08 -7.20 8.52
CA MET A 256 -11.05 -5.76 8.25
C MET A 256 -9.73 -5.37 7.58
N THR A 257 -9.81 -4.41 6.66
CA THR A 257 -8.63 -3.81 6.01
C THR A 257 -8.66 -2.29 6.14
N PRO A 258 -7.60 -1.66 6.67
CA PRO A 258 -7.43 -0.21 6.52
C PRO A 258 -7.00 0.11 5.08
N ILE A 259 -7.58 1.18 4.52
CA ILE A 259 -7.27 1.62 3.15
C ILE A 259 -6.56 2.97 3.13
N TRP A 260 -5.49 3.05 2.36
CA TRP A 260 -4.79 4.28 1.99
C TRP A 260 -4.96 4.56 0.51
N PHE A 261 -4.96 5.84 0.14
CA PHE A 261 -5.05 6.33 -1.24
C PHE A 261 -3.76 7.09 -1.62
N GLY A 262 -3.37 6.98 -2.93
CA GLY A 262 -2.17 7.67 -3.42
C GLY A 262 -1.93 7.62 -4.94
#